data_e487e37ac025511cad020ff5cd7726a8
#
_entry.id   e487e37ac025511cad020ff5cd7726a8
#
_cell.length_a   1.000
_cell.length_b   1.000
_cell.length_c   1.000
_cell.angle_alpha   90.00
_cell.angle_beta   90.00
_cell.angle_gamma   90.00
#
_symmetry.space_group_name_H-M   'P 1'
#
loop_
_entity.id
_entity.type
_entity.pdbx_description
1 polymer ?
#
loop_
_entity_poly.entity_id
_entity_poly.type
_entity_poly.pdbx_seq_one_letter_code
_entity_poly.pdbx_strand_id
1 'polypeptide(L)'
;MQSLRFRLSLMMFLQFFIWGAFFVTMGAYLLQVFEGEESLNTIIGSAYATHNWAGLLAPVFVGLLADRYFNAEKVNGISHLGGAVLLWTAAGITEPGTFIWVMLAYFMLYMPSLALVNAIAFANIDDPDSEFPRIRVWGTIGWIVAGFMIAGTVLGFIQIPLLSWLTGVETNIQSTNIPLKVSAFISVLYGLYSFTLPATPPSASGEKFDVKQALGLDALKLLSEKNFAIFSFSSFAISIPLAFYYARTNDFIAAVAFGEQSPSFMAIGQISEVLFMLAIPLFLARLGVKWMLLVGMLAWTTRYLLFGLFPSSTALVVLGIALHGICYDFFFVTGQLYVDKKAPKHLRASAQGFFNLLTYGAGMLIGNYVLGWWGDRISLDGSTLEGWTAGAQNFWVMPGILALIVAAFFFALFWDKTTDEYELVEERV
;
A
#
# COMPACT_ATOMS: atom_id res chain seq x y z
N MET A 1 -10.12 29.60 -4.35
CA MET A 1 -9.20 28.59 -4.91
C MET A 1 -8.12 28.15 -3.92
N GLN A 2 -7.24 29.00 -3.40
CA GLN A 2 -6.17 28.56 -2.47
C GLN A 2 -6.70 27.85 -1.21
N SER A 3 -7.77 28.32 -0.59
CA SER A 3 -8.35 27.67 0.60
C SER A 3 -8.94 26.29 0.29
N LEU A 4 -9.48 26.07 -0.92
CA LEU A 4 -10.04 24.78 -1.32
C LEU A 4 -8.92 23.74 -1.57
N ARG A 5 -7.86 24.11 -2.29
CA ARG A 5 -6.68 23.25 -2.50
C ARG A 5 -6.06 22.83 -1.16
N PHE A 6 -5.93 23.76 -0.22
CA PHE A 6 -5.44 23.44 1.11
C PHE A 6 -6.34 22.41 1.82
N ARG A 7 -7.66 22.58 1.74
CA ARG A 7 -8.63 21.64 2.34
C ARG A 7 -8.51 20.22 1.73
N LEU A 8 -8.42 20.13 0.40
CA LEU A 8 -8.24 18.84 -0.28
C LEU A 8 -6.86 18.21 0.02
N SER A 9 -5.81 19.03 0.12
CA SER A 9 -4.48 18.56 0.51
C SER A 9 -4.46 18.03 1.96
N LEU A 10 -5.12 18.72 2.89
CA LEU A 10 -5.26 18.27 4.28
C LEU A 10 -6.07 16.96 4.36
N MET A 11 -7.13 16.84 3.56
CA MET A 11 -7.89 15.60 3.41
C MET A 11 -6.98 14.43 3.01
N MET A 12 -6.16 14.59 1.96
CA MET A 12 -5.21 13.57 1.53
C MET A 12 -4.17 13.26 2.60
N PHE A 13 -3.63 14.28 3.25
CA PHE A 13 -2.66 14.12 4.34
C PHE A 13 -3.24 13.27 5.47
N LEU A 14 -4.41 13.61 6.00
CA LEU A 14 -5.04 12.91 7.11
C LEU A 14 -5.42 11.46 6.73
N GLN A 15 -5.94 11.26 5.52
CA GLN A 15 -6.27 9.94 5.00
C GLN A 15 -5.09 8.98 5.09
N PHE A 16 -3.95 9.36 4.56
CA PHE A 16 -2.77 8.48 4.51
C PHE A 16 -1.95 8.50 5.80
N PHE A 17 -2.03 9.58 6.59
CA PHE A 17 -1.46 9.61 7.94
C PHE A 17 -2.07 8.52 8.83
N ILE A 18 -3.40 8.38 8.85
CA ILE A 18 -4.10 7.35 9.62
C ILE A 18 -3.57 5.96 9.27
N TRP A 19 -3.42 5.67 8.00
CA TRP A 19 -2.94 4.37 7.53
C TRP A 19 -1.46 4.15 7.87
N GLY A 20 -0.61 5.13 7.56
CA GLY A 20 0.83 5.08 7.82
C GLY A 20 1.18 4.97 9.31
N ALA A 21 0.34 5.49 10.21
CA ALA A 21 0.63 5.50 11.63
C ALA A 21 0.62 4.10 12.26
N PHE A 22 -0.24 3.18 11.81
CA PHE A 22 -0.31 1.84 12.41
C PHE A 22 0.07 0.71 11.46
N PHE A 23 -0.17 0.84 10.15
CA PHE A 23 -0.07 -0.29 9.23
C PHE A 23 1.34 -0.87 9.14
N VAL A 24 2.34 0.00 9.08
CA VAL A 24 3.76 -0.41 9.02
C VAL A 24 4.21 -1.09 10.32
N THR A 25 3.68 -0.64 11.45
CA THR A 25 4.07 -1.11 12.80
C THR A 25 3.17 -2.21 13.35
N MET A 26 2.10 -2.57 12.64
CA MET A 26 1.15 -3.58 13.10
C MET A 26 1.83 -4.93 13.33
N GLY A 27 2.80 -5.32 12.49
CA GLY A 27 3.58 -6.55 12.68
C GLY A 27 4.31 -6.56 14.03
N ALA A 28 5.02 -5.49 14.36
CA ALA A 28 5.74 -5.35 15.64
C ALA A 28 4.78 -5.38 16.85
N TYR A 29 3.61 -4.76 16.73
CA TYR A 29 2.57 -4.82 17.76
C TYR A 29 2.04 -6.25 17.95
N LEU A 30 1.76 -6.98 16.87
CA LEU A 30 1.23 -8.34 16.91
C LEU A 30 2.24 -9.34 17.47
N LEU A 31 3.54 -9.16 17.15
CA LEU A 31 4.61 -9.95 17.75
C LEU A 31 4.66 -9.85 19.27
N GLN A 32 4.33 -8.68 19.81
CA GLN A 32 4.31 -8.45 21.25
C GLN A 32 3.01 -8.91 21.92
N VAL A 33 1.85 -8.55 21.35
CA VAL A 33 0.55 -8.79 22.01
C VAL A 33 0.13 -10.26 21.94
N PHE A 34 0.58 -10.99 20.92
CA PHE A 34 0.29 -12.42 20.73
C PHE A 34 1.53 -13.29 20.92
N GLU A 35 2.50 -12.80 21.71
CA GLU A 35 3.69 -13.57 22.06
C GLU A 35 3.30 -14.93 22.68
N GLY A 36 3.94 -16.01 22.18
CA GLY A 36 3.66 -17.39 22.65
C GLY A 36 2.58 -18.14 21.85
N GLU A 37 1.89 -17.51 20.90
CA GLU A 37 0.98 -18.21 19.99
C GLU A 37 1.75 -19.10 19.00
N GLU A 38 1.34 -20.38 18.86
CA GLU A 38 2.05 -21.36 18.03
C GLU A 38 2.12 -20.98 16.53
N SER A 39 1.10 -20.25 16.02
CA SER A 39 1.01 -19.84 14.61
C SER A 39 1.08 -18.32 14.46
N LEU A 40 2.00 -17.68 15.16
CA LEU A 40 2.13 -16.22 15.23
C LEU A 40 2.33 -15.57 13.86
N ASN A 41 3.15 -16.17 12.99
CA ASN A 41 3.35 -15.64 11.64
C ASN A 41 2.07 -15.75 10.78
N THR A 42 1.29 -16.83 10.92
CA THR A 42 -0.03 -16.98 10.28
C THR A 42 -1.03 -15.97 10.82
N ILE A 43 -1.03 -15.64 12.11
CA ILE A 43 -1.85 -14.58 12.70
C ILE A 43 -1.50 -13.23 12.09
N ILE A 44 -0.20 -12.90 11.99
CA ILE A 44 0.27 -11.66 11.37
C ILE A 44 -0.16 -11.60 9.90
N GLY A 45 0.09 -12.65 9.13
CA GLY A 45 -0.33 -12.73 7.74
C GLY A 45 -1.85 -12.54 7.56
N SER A 46 -2.64 -13.18 8.42
CA SER A 46 -4.10 -13.06 8.40
C SER A 46 -4.57 -11.65 8.75
N ALA A 47 -3.93 -10.98 9.72
CA ALA A 47 -4.24 -9.60 10.07
C ALA A 47 -3.95 -8.64 8.90
N TYR A 48 -2.82 -8.80 8.22
CA TYR A 48 -2.54 -8.02 7.00
C TYR A 48 -3.46 -8.39 5.82
N ALA A 49 -3.90 -9.65 5.70
CA ALA A 49 -4.83 -10.07 4.65
C ALA A 49 -6.20 -9.35 4.74
N THR A 50 -6.59 -8.86 5.91
CA THR A 50 -7.87 -8.17 6.10
C THR A 50 -8.04 -6.95 5.22
N HIS A 51 -6.96 -6.17 4.98
CA HIS A 51 -7.01 -5.02 4.10
C HIS A 51 -7.21 -5.42 2.63
N ASN A 52 -6.68 -6.56 2.21
CA ASN A 52 -6.86 -7.06 0.85
C ASN A 52 -8.28 -7.58 0.62
N TRP A 53 -8.85 -8.31 1.60
CA TRP A 53 -10.26 -8.69 1.56
C TRP A 53 -11.17 -7.47 1.43
N ALA A 54 -10.93 -6.46 2.24
CA ALA A 54 -11.69 -5.21 2.16
C ALA A 54 -11.48 -4.49 0.82
N GLY A 55 -10.24 -4.45 0.32
CA GLY A 55 -9.91 -3.84 -0.97
C GLY A 55 -10.62 -4.50 -2.15
N LEU A 56 -10.78 -5.83 -2.13
CA LEU A 56 -11.56 -6.57 -3.13
C LEU A 56 -13.04 -6.16 -3.16
N LEU A 57 -13.61 -5.83 -1.99
CA LEU A 57 -15.02 -5.48 -1.84
C LEU A 57 -15.28 -3.96 -1.90
N ALA A 58 -14.24 -3.14 -1.73
CA ALA A 58 -14.34 -1.68 -1.69
C ALA A 58 -15.10 -1.06 -2.88
N PRO A 59 -14.84 -1.48 -4.15
CA PRO A 59 -15.56 -0.90 -5.31
C PRO A 59 -17.07 -1.14 -5.25
N VAL A 60 -17.50 -2.27 -4.67
CA VAL A 60 -18.93 -2.60 -4.50
C VAL A 60 -19.55 -1.64 -3.49
N PHE A 61 -18.87 -1.36 -2.37
CA PHE A 61 -19.36 -0.41 -1.36
C PHE A 61 -19.46 1.00 -1.88
N VAL A 62 -18.41 1.49 -2.57
CA VAL A 62 -18.41 2.84 -3.16
C VAL A 62 -19.56 2.97 -4.17
N GLY A 63 -19.65 2.02 -5.09
CA GLY A 63 -20.66 2.04 -6.13
C GLY A 63 -22.10 1.95 -5.60
N LEU A 64 -22.32 1.22 -4.49
CA LEU A 64 -23.64 1.12 -3.86
C LEU A 64 -24.01 2.36 -3.04
N LEU A 65 -23.08 2.93 -2.28
CA LEU A 65 -23.39 3.97 -1.29
C LEU A 65 -23.11 5.37 -1.82
N ALA A 66 -21.86 5.66 -2.23
CA ALA A 66 -21.45 7.00 -2.56
C ALA A 66 -21.84 7.41 -3.98
N ASP A 67 -21.80 6.49 -4.94
CA ASP A 67 -22.14 6.84 -6.33
C ASP A 67 -23.64 6.98 -6.57
N ARG A 68 -24.50 6.46 -5.66
CA ARG A 68 -25.95 6.40 -5.90
C ARG A 68 -26.80 7.10 -4.87
N TYR A 69 -26.43 7.04 -3.59
CA TYR A 69 -27.37 7.46 -2.54
C TYR A 69 -26.85 8.60 -1.68
N PHE A 70 -25.55 8.66 -1.38
CA PHE A 70 -25.03 9.60 -0.40
C PHE A 70 -23.86 10.40 -0.94
N ASN A 71 -23.71 11.62 -0.47
CA ASN A 71 -22.56 12.44 -0.80
C ASN A 71 -21.26 11.78 -0.31
N ALA A 72 -20.23 11.82 -1.15
CA ALA A 72 -18.95 11.16 -0.88
C ALA A 72 -18.28 11.65 0.42
N GLU A 73 -18.32 12.97 0.70
CA GLU A 73 -17.75 13.54 1.93
C GLU A 73 -18.47 13.05 3.20
N LYS A 74 -19.79 12.78 3.12
CA LYS A 74 -20.56 12.26 4.26
C LYS A 74 -20.25 10.79 4.51
N VAL A 75 -20.22 9.97 3.45
CA VAL A 75 -19.82 8.56 3.55
C VAL A 75 -18.41 8.45 4.12
N ASN A 76 -17.47 9.25 3.62
CA ASN A 76 -16.10 9.30 4.12
C ASN A 76 -16.05 9.66 5.61
N GLY A 77 -16.79 10.69 6.04
CA GLY A 77 -16.86 11.10 7.44
C GLY A 77 -17.38 10.00 8.36
N ILE A 78 -18.49 9.35 7.99
CA ILE A 78 -19.09 8.25 8.76
C ILE A 78 -18.12 7.05 8.81
N SER A 79 -17.49 6.71 7.70
CA SER A 79 -16.52 5.62 7.62
C SER A 79 -15.35 5.83 8.57
N HIS A 80 -14.80 7.04 8.65
CA HIS A 80 -13.71 7.34 9.57
C HIS A 80 -14.14 7.39 11.03
N LEU A 81 -15.32 7.90 11.35
CA LEU A 81 -15.85 7.85 12.72
C LEU A 81 -16.09 6.40 13.17
N GLY A 82 -16.70 5.57 12.32
CA GLY A 82 -16.86 4.13 12.60
C GLY A 82 -15.50 3.42 12.69
N GLY A 83 -14.59 3.74 11.79
CA GLY A 83 -13.22 3.23 11.78
C GLY A 83 -12.44 3.59 13.06
N ALA A 84 -12.65 4.80 13.59
CA ALA A 84 -12.04 5.22 14.86
C ALA A 84 -12.46 4.33 16.03
N VAL A 85 -13.74 3.99 16.12
CA VAL A 85 -14.25 3.08 17.15
C VAL A 85 -13.61 1.69 17.01
N LEU A 86 -13.52 1.18 15.78
CA LEU A 86 -12.95 -0.14 15.52
C LEU A 86 -11.43 -0.18 15.82
N LEU A 87 -10.66 0.85 15.44
CA LEU A 87 -9.24 0.93 15.78
C LEU A 87 -9.00 1.05 17.29
N TRP A 88 -9.83 1.84 17.99
CA TRP A 88 -9.75 1.95 19.44
C TRP A 88 -10.05 0.63 20.12
N THR A 89 -11.05 -0.10 19.62
CA THR A 89 -11.39 -1.45 20.09
C THR A 89 -10.24 -2.43 19.83
N ALA A 90 -9.70 -2.44 18.60
CA ALA A 90 -8.57 -3.30 18.23
C ALA A 90 -7.35 -3.10 19.14
N ALA A 91 -7.10 -1.86 19.59
CA ALA A 91 -6.00 -1.52 20.50
C ALA A 91 -6.08 -2.17 21.89
N GLY A 92 -7.22 -2.74 22.26
CA GLY A 92 -7.43 -3.43 23.54
C GLY A 92 -7.63 -4.95 23.41
N ILE A 93 -7.59 -5.51 22.20
CA ILE A 93 -7.86 -6.94 21.98
C ILE A 93 -6.56 -7.74 22.17
N THR A 94 -6.68 -8.84 22.92
CA THR A 94 -5.61 -9.80 23.20
C THR A 94 -5.90 -11.21 22.67
N GLU A 95 -7.00 -11.39 21.91
CA GLU A 95 -7.37 -12.65 21.27
C GLU A 95 -7.23 -12.49 19.75
N PRO A 96 -6.40 -13.34 19.07
CA PRO A 96 -6.04 -13.17 17.66
C PRO A 96 -7.23 -13.17 16.71
N GLY A 97 -8.18 -14.09 16.87
CA GLY A 97 -9.33 -14.21 15.98
C GLY A 97 -10.22 -12.97 16.03
N THR A 98 -10.50 -12.46 17.23
CA THR A 98 -11.29 -11.23 17.44
C THR A 98 -10.55 -10.02 16.83
N PHE A 99 -9.23 -9.93 17.00
CA PHE A 99 -8.44 -8.87 16.38
C PHE A 99 -8.58 -8.87 14.86
N ILE A 100 -8.43 -10.03 14.21
CA ILE A 100 -8.55 -10.18 12.75
C ILE A 100 -9.95 -9.74 12.27
N TRP A 101 -11.03 -10.14 12.95
CA TRP A 101 -12.38 -9.74 12.57
C TRP A 101 -12.63 -8.24 12.74
N VAL A 102 -12.14 -7.64 13.82
CA VAL A 102 -12.27 -6.19 14.04
C VAL A 102 -11.46 -5.41 13.02
N MET A 103 -10.24 -5.87 12.67
CA MET A 103 -9.43 -5.25 11.61
C MET A 103 -10.08 -5.41 10.23
N LEU A 104 -10.71 -6.55 9.93
CA LEU A 104 -11.49 -6.70 8.71
C LEU A 104 -12.64 -5.68 8.66
N ALA A 105 -13.41 -5.56 9.75
CA ALA A 105 -14.48 -4.57 9.84
C ALA A 105 -13.94 -3.12 9.67
N TYR A 106 -12.80 -2.81 10.27
CA TYR A 106 -12.13 -1.51 10.08
C TYR A 106 -11.79 -1.27 8.61
N PHE A 107 -11.11 -2.22 7.95
CA PHE A 107 -10.71 -2.03 6.57
C PHE A 107 -11.89 -2.01 5.60
N MET A 108 -13.01 -2.67 5.93
CA MET A 108 -14.27 -2.55 5.16
C MET A 108 -14.83 -1.11 5.15
N LEU A 109 -14.51 -0.29 6.15
CA LEU A 109 -14.81 1.14 6.17
C LEU A 109 -13.70 1.97 5.53
N TYR A 110 -12.42 1.61 5.78
CA TYR A 110 -11.27 2.40 5.36
C TYR A 110 -10.95 2.25 3.86
N MET A 111 -10.95 1.03 3.29
CA MET A 111 -10.54 0.83 1.90
C MET A 111 -11.45 1.54 0.88
N PRO A 112 -12.79 1.56 1.05
CA PRO A 112 -13.65 2.40 0.21
C PRO A 112 -13.32 3.89 0.29
N SER A 113 -12.90 4.39 1.45
CA SER A 113 -12.60 5.81 1.64
C SER A 113 -11.44 6.31 0.75
N LEU A 114 -10.52 5.41 0.34
CA LEU A 114 -9.44 5.75 -0.61
C LEU A 114 -9.98 6.16 -1.99
N ALA A 115 -11.05 5.55 -2.45
CA ALA A 115 -11.72 5.97 -3.68
C ALA A 115 -12.53 7.26 -3.47
N LEU A 116 -13.18 7.41 -2.31
CA LEU A 116 -13.97 8.59 -1.98
C LEU A 116 -13.14 9.88 -1.96
N VAL A 117 -11.94 9.85 -1.37
CA VAL A 117 -11.08 11.06 -1.34
C VAL A 117 -10.62 11.47 -2.74
N ASN A 118 -10.39 10.51 -3.63
CA ASN A 118 -10.09 10.82 -5.03
C ASN A 118 -11.32 11.42 -5.73
N ALA A 119 -12.50 10.84 -5.53
CA ALA A 119 -13.75 11.37 -6.09
C ALA A 119 -14.05 12.79 -5.59
N ILE A 120 -13.88 13.05 -4.27
CA ILE A 120 -14.04 14.40 -3.69
C ILE A 120 -13.02 15.37 -4.31
N ALA A 121 -11.77 14.95 -4.49
CA ALA A 121 -10.76 15.80 -5.10
C ALA A 121 -11.13 16.13 -6.55
N PHE A 122 -11.42 15.13 -7.40
CA PHE A 122 -11.75 15.33 -8.80
C PHE A 122 -13.02 16.16 -9.02
N ALA A 123 -14.03 16.01 -8.17
CA ALA A 123 -15.26 16.79 -8.27
C ALA A 123 -15.09 18.27 -7.93
N ASN A 124 -13.98 18.67 -7.31
CA ASN A 124 -13.77 20.00 -6.75
C ASN A 124 -12.50 20.70 -7.27
N ILE A 125 -11.93 20.24 -8.36
CA ILE A 125 -10.80 20.87 -9.08
C ILE A 125 -11.18 21.12 -10.54
N ASP A 126 -10.63 22.19 -11.11
CA ASP A 126 -10.94 22.59 -12.48
C ASP A 126 -10.04 21.88 -13.51
N ASP A 127 -8.77 21.66 -13.17
CA ASP A 127 -7.78 21.02 -14.02
C ASP A 127 -7.15 19.80 -13.31
N PRO A 128 -7.75 18.60 -13.50
CA PRO A 128 -7.26 17.36 -12.88
C PRO A 128 -5.78 17.06 -13.17
N ASP A 129 -5.29 17.32 -14.36
CA ASP A 129 -3.94 16.95 -14.78
C ASP A 129 -2.87 17.75 -14.02
N SER A 130 -3.11 19.03 -13.76
CA SER A 130 -2.15 19.88 -13.03
C SER A 130 -2.41 19.98 -11.54
N GLU A 131 -3.66 19.90 -11.07
CA GLU A 131 -4.03 20.15 -9.68
C GLU A 131 -4.02 18.87 -8.83
N PHE A 132 -4.53 17.75 -9.37
CA PHE A 132 -4.63 16.51 -8.60
C PHE A 132 -3.26 16.01 -8.11
N PRO A 133 -2.17 15.97 -8.89
CA PRO A 133 -0.87 15.55 -8.40
C PRO A 133 -0.37 16.39 -7.21
N ARG A 134 -0.63 17.71 -7.22
CA ARG A 134 -0.25 18.64 -6.14
C ARG A 134 -1.04 18.42 -4.85
N ILE A 135 -2.27 17.92 -4.96
CA ILE A 135 -3.11 17.54 -3.82
C ILE A 135 -2.72 16.14 -3.33
N ARG A 136 -2.54 15.19 -4.26
CA ARG A 136 -2.29 13.79 -3.94
C ARG A 136 -0.94 13.55 -3.25
N VAL A 137 0.09 14.34 -3.55
CA VAL A 137 1.40 14.24 -2.90
C VAL A 137 1.33 14.42 -1.38
N TRP A 138 0.34 15.18 -0.86
CA TRP A 138 0.14 15.33 0.57
C TRP A 138 -0.25 14.01 1.26
N GLY A 139 -0.80 13.05 0.53
CA GLY A 139 -1.00 11.70 1.05
C GLY A 139 0.32 11.00 1.37
N THR A 140 1.29 11.03 0.45
CA THR A 140 2.63 10.46 0.70
C THR A 140 3.34 11.19 1.85
N ILE A 141 3.22 12.52 1.92
CA ILE A 141 3.75 13.31 3.04
C ILE A 141 3.08 12.89 4.36
N GLY A 142 1.76 12.68 4.37
CA GLY A 142 1.03 12.20 5.55
C GLY A 142 1.54 10.86 6.06
N TRP A 143 1.77 9.91 5.17
CA TRP A 143 2.37 8.61 5.50
C TRP A 143 3.77 8.74 6.10
N ILE A 144 4.65 9.55 5.48
CA ILE A 144 6.01 9.78 5.96
C ILE A 144 6.00 10.44 7.36
N VAL A 145 5.18 11.46 7.55
CA VAL A 145 5.07 12.17 8.84
C VAL A 145 4.53 11.23 9.93
N ALA A 146 3.60 10.35 9.59
CA ALA A 146 3.11 9.33 10.52
C ALA A 146 4.24 8.40 10.98
N GLY A 147 5.07 7.90 10.07
CA GLY A 147 6.23 7.08 10.39
C GLY A 147 7.23 7.79 11.32
N PHE A 148 7.53 9.06 11.03
CA PHE A 148 8.41 9.88 11.88
C PHE A 148 7.81 10.10 13.27
N MET A 149 6.52 10.36 13.36
CA MET A 149 5.84 10.60 14.63
C MET A 149 5.81 9.32 15.50
N ILE A 150 5.53 8.16 14.91
CA ILE A 150 5.53 6.88 15.65
C ILE A 150 6.94 6.48 16.09
N ALA A 151 7.95 6.71 15.25
CA ALA A 151 9.35 6.46 15.60
C ALA A 151 9.91 7.46 16.63
N GLY A 152 9.23 8.59 16.86
CA GLY A 152 9.72 9.67 17.71
C GLY A 152 10.95 10.40 17.16
N THR A 153 11.29 10.21 15.87
CA THR A 153 12.48 10.79 15.25
C THR A 153 12.35 10.89 13.73
N VAL A 154 13.10 11.82 13.12
CA VAL A 154 13.32 11.91 11.67
C VAL A 154 14.68 11.28 11.36
N LEU A 155 14.68 10.05 10.87
CA LEU A 155 15.87 9.28 10.46
C LEU A 155 17.01 9.28 11.52
N GLY A 156 16.66 9.36 12.80
CA GLY A 156 17.62 9.40 13.90
C GLY A 156 18.27 10.77 14.15
N PHE A 157 18.09 11.76 13.26
CA PHE A 157 18.76 13.07 13.37
C PHE A 157 17.97 14.09 14.20
N ILE A 158 16.64 14.11 14.09
CA ILE A 158 15.76 15.08 14.77
C ILE A 158 14.81 14.30 15.67
N GLN A 159 14.82 14.61 16.97
CA GLN A 159 13.92 13.99 17.94
C GLN A 159 12.53 14.64 17.90
N ILE A 160 11.48 13.82 17.93
CA ILE A 160 10.07 14.24 17.99
C ILE A 160 9.41 13.56 19.19
N PRO A 161 9.66 14.02 20.42
CA PRO A 161 9.21 13.34 21.65
C PRO A 161 7.71 13.55 21.95
N LEU A 162 6.90 13.94 20.95
CA LEU A 162 5.49 14.28 21.15
C LEU A 162 4.70 13.13 21.77
N LEU A 163 4.82 11.92 21.20
CA LEU A 163 4.05 10.78 21.69
C LEU A 163 4.55 10.28 23.04
N SER A 164 5.86 10.24 23.28
CA SER A 164 6.41 9.88 24.57
C SER A 164 5.98 10.87 25.66
N TRP A 165 5.99 12.16 25.35
CA TRP A 165 5.49 13.21 26.27
C TRP A 165 3.98 13.07 26.56
N LEU A 166 3.15 12.76 25.53
CA LEU A 166 1.71 12.64 25.69
C LEU A 166 1.28 11.34 26.38
N THR A 167 2.01 10.25 26.19
CA THR A 167 1.60 8.90 26.63
C THR A 167 2.39 8.42 27.86
N GLY A 168 3.52 9.05 28.17
CA GLY A 168 4.47 8.58 29.20
C GLY A 168 5.25 7.31 28.79
N VAL A 169 5.10 6.83 27.54
CA VAL A 169 5.86 5.69 27.02
C VAL A 169 7.09 6.22 26.30
N GLU A 170 8.27 5.95 26.86
CA GLU A 170 9.53 6.52 26.36
C GLU A 170 10.16 5.69 25.24
N THR A 171 9.90 4.39 25.22
CA THR A 171 10.57 3.44 24.30
C THR A 171 9.58 2.49 23.65
N ASN A 172 9.94 1.96 22.47
CA ASN A 172 9.20 0.92 21.75
C ASN A 172 7.73 1.25 21.42
N ILE A 173 7.40 2.52 21.20
CA ILE A 173 6.02 2.96 20.89
C ILE A 173 5.42 2.11 19.76
N GLN A 174 6.21 1.77 18.73
CA GLN A 174 5.75 1.01 17.58
C GLN A 174 5.21 -0.39 17.90
N SER A 175 5.68 -1.01 18.99
CA SER A 175 5.24 -2.35 19.42
C SER A 175 4.08 -2.29 20.41
N THR A 176 3.63 -1.10 20.80
CA THR A 176 2.49 -0.88 21.69
C THR A 176 1.19 -0.68 20.90
N ASN A 177 0.07 -0.53 21.62
CA ASN A 177 -1.21 -0.16 21.00
C ASN A 177 -1.33 1.35 20.68
N ILE A 178 -0.31 2.15 20.97
CA ILE A 178 -0.32 3.61 20.72
C ILE A 178 -0.52 3.94 19.23
N PRO A 179 0.13 3.30 18.25
CA PRO A 179 -0.12 3.54 16.84
C PRO A 179 -1.59 3.40 16.44
N LEU A 180 -2.28 2.36 16.92
CA LEU A 180 -3.71 2.16 16.69
C LEU A 180 -4.56 3.26 17.34
N LYS A 181 -4.23 3.67 18.57
CA LYS A 181 -4.94 4.75 19.29
C LYS A 181 -4.72 6.12 18.63
N VAL A 182 -3.50 6.40 18.16
CA VAL A 182 -3.20 7.62 17.38
C VAL A 182 -4.03 7.65 16.11
N SER A 183 -4.05 6.54 15.36
CA SER A 183 -4.86 6.42 14.16
C SER A 183 -6.35 6.58 14.44
N ALA A 184 -6.85 6.01 15.54
CA ALA A 184 -8.23 6.19 16.00
C ALA A 184 -8.55 7.66 16.29
N PHE A 185 -7.69 8.34 17.05
CA PHE A 185 -7.88 9.75 17.38
C PHE A 185 -7.88 10.64 16.12
N ILE A 186 -6.91 10.46 15.24
CA ILE A 186 -6.85 11.22 13.99
C ILE A 186 -8.05 10.87 13.09
N SER A 187 -8.55 9.61 13.10
CA SER A 187 -9.77 9.22 12.39
C SER A 187 -11.01 9.97 12.90
N VAL A 188 -11.13 10.24 14.21
CA VAL A 188 -12.21 11.09 14.74
C VAL A 188 -12.10 12.49 14.17
N LEU A 189 -10.92 13.12 14.26
CA LEU A 189 -10.69 14.47 13.75
C LEU A 189 -10.97 14.55 12.24
N TYR A 190 -10.49 13.57 11.50
CA TYR A 190 -10.67 13.50 10.05
C TYR A 190 -12.14 13.22 9.68
N GLY A 191 -12.81 12.33 10.39
CA GLY A 191 -14.23 12.06 10.18
C GLY A 191 -15.08 13.33 10.36
N LEU A 192 -14.85 14.08 11.44
CA LEU A 192 -15.50 15.37 11.68
C LEU A 192 -15.13 16.41 10.61
N TYR A 193 -13.85 16.47 10.25
CA TYR A 193 -13.37 17.37 9.18
C TYR A 193 -14.02 17.07 7.83
N SER A 194 -14.26 15.79 7.52
CA SER A 194 -14.86 15.37 6.26
C SER A 194 -16.22 16.02 6.00
N PHE A 195 -17.04 16.20 7.05
CA PHE A 195 -18.33 16.92 6.92
C PHE A 195 -18.21 18.39 6.58
N THR A 196 -17.02 18.97 6.72
CA THR A 196 -16.77 20.37 6.31
C THR A 196 -16.31 20.49 4.85
N LEU A 197 -15.93 19.38 4.19
CA LEU A 197 -15.50 19.37 2.80
C LEU A 197 -16.64 19.82 1.87
N PRO A 198 -16.33 20.24 0.63
CA PRO A 198 -17.35 20.58 -0.34
C PRO A 198 -18.31 19.42 -0.59
N ALA A 199 -19.58 19.73 -0.78
CA ALA A 199 -20.59 18.74 -1.11
C ALA A 199 -20.25 18.06 -2.44
N THR A 200 -20.13 16.75 -2.41
CA THR A 200 -19.83 15.92 -3.58
C THR A 200 -20.96 14.91 -3.76
N PRO A 201 -22.02 15.31 -4.51
CA PRO A 201 -23.21 14.49 -4.67
C PRO A 201 -22.93 13.23 -5.49
N PRO A 202 -23.82 12.21 -5.41
CA PRO A 202 -23.70 10.97 -6.15
C PRO A 202 -23.59 11.18 -7.67
N SER A 203 -22.60 10.57 -8.30
CA SER A 203 -22.32 10.71 -9.74
C SER A 203 -23.26 9.87 -10.62
N ALA A 204 -23.79 8.75 -10.10
CA ALA A 204 -24.62 7.77 -10.81
C ALA A 204 -26.00 7.60 -10.16
N SER A 205 -26.58 8.70 -9.65
CA SER A 205 -27.90 8.70 -9.03
C SER A 205 -28.99 8.22 -10.01
N GLY A 206 -29.75 7.20 -9.59
CA GLY A 206 -30.82 6.60 -10.39
C GLY A 206 -30.37 5.51 -11.39
N GLU A 207 -29.07 5.26 -11.55
CA GLU A 207 -28.57 4.18 -12.38
C GLU A 207 -28.61 2.82 -11.64
N LYS A 208 -28.79 1.73 -12.40
CA LYS A 208 -28.73 0.38 -11.84
C LYS A 208 -27.29 0.01 -11.50
N PHE A 209 -27.09 -0.62 -10.35
CA PHE A 209 -25.77 -1.10 -9.94
C PHE A 209 -25.41 -2.37 -10.69
N ASP A 210 -24.24 -2.37 -11.32
CA ASP A 210 -23.65 -3.55 -11.94
C ASP A 210 -22.36 -3.95 -11.19
N VAL A 211 -22.45 -5.09 -10.48
CA VAL A 211 -21.31 -5.65 -9.73
C VAL A 211 -20.14 -5.98 -10.64
N LYS A 212 -20.42 -6.46 -11.87
CA LYS A 212 -19.36 -6.83 -12.83
C LYS A 212 -18.55 -5.61 -13.24
N GLN A 213 -19.24 -4.49 -13.51
CA GLN A 213 -18.60 -3.22 -13.84
C GLN A 213 -17.81 -2.68 -12.65
N ALA A 214 -18.38 -2.72 -11.44
CA ALA A 214 -17.73 -2.23 -10.22
C ALA A 214 -16.43 -3.00 -9.91
N LEU A 215 -16.41 -4.32 -10.14
CA LEU A 215 -15.23 -5.17 -9.96
C LEU A 215 -14.30 -5.19 -11.18
N GLY A 216 -14.59 -4.43 -12.23
CA GLY A 216 -13.77 -4.39 -13.44
C GLY A 216 -13.78 -5.67 -14.26
N LEU A 217 -14.77 -6.56 -14.07
CA LEU A 217 -14.79 -7.89 -14.72
C LEU A 217 -15.00 -7.84 -16.24
N ASP A 218 -15.47 -6.72 -16.78
CA ASP A 218 -15.53 -6.54 -18.23
C ASP A 218 -14.15 -6.56 -18.90
N ALA A 219 -13.11 -6.19 -18.15
CA ALA A 219 -11.72 -6.27 -18.59
C ALA A 219 -11.19 -7.71 -18.75
N LEU A 220 -11.88 -8.73 -18.23
CA LEU A 220 -11.52 -10.13 -18.48
C LEU A 220 -11.42 -10.47 -19.97
N LYS A 221 -12.16 -9.76 -20.82
CA LYS A 221 -12.09 -9.89 -22.28
C LYS A 221 -10.69 -9.57 -22.84
N LEU A 222 -9.94 -8.68 -22.17
CA LEU A 222 -8.58 -8.32 -22.57
C LEU A 222 -7.58 -9.46 -22.36
N LEU A 223 -7.88 -10.45 -21.51
CA LEU A 223 -7.03 -11.62 -21.31
C LEU A 223 -6.96 -12.55 -22.56
N SER A 224 -7.84 -12.36 -23.54
CA SER A 224 -7.73 -13.04 -24.84
C SER A 224 -6.51 -12.56 -25.64
N GLU A 225 -5.98 -11.38 -25.33
CA GLU A 225 -4.76 -10.86 -25.92
C GLU A 225 -3.56 -11.35 -25.11
N LYS A 226 -2.65 -12.06 -25.79
CA LYS A 226 -1.54 -12.79 -25.18
C LYS A 226 -0.67 -11.91 -24.27
N ASN A 227 -0.27 -10.72 -24.73
CA ASN A 227 0.63 -9.87 -23.95
C ASN A 227 -0.08 -9.32 -22.72
N PHE A 228 -1.36 -8.94 -22.83
CA PHE A 228 -2.14 -8.50 -21.69
C PHE A 228 -2.34 -9.63 -20.67
N ALA A 229 -2.54 -10.87 -21.10
CA ALA A 229 -2.64 -12.02 -20.22
C ALA A 229 -1.32 -12.29 -19.48
N ILE A 230 -0.18 -12.25 -20.18
CA ILE A 230 1.16 -12.40 -19.58
C ILE A 230 1.43 -11.29 -18.57
N PHE A 231 1.12 -10.04 -18.91
CA PHE A 231 1.25 -8.90 -18.02
C PHE A 231 0.37 -9.08 -16.77
N SER A 232 -0.91 -9.43 -16.95
CA SER A 232 -1.86 -9.62 -15.85
C SER A 232 -1.43 -10.74 -14.91
N PHE A 233 -1.01 -11.90 -15.44
CA PHE A 233 -0.48 -12.99 -14.62
C PHE A 233 0.79 -12.59 -13.87
N SER A 234 1.73 -11.92 -14.54
CA SER A 234 2.97 -11.45 -13.91
C SER A 234 2.69 -10.42 -12.81
N SER A 235 1.71 -9.54 -13.04
CA SER A 235 1.28 -8.52 -12.06
C SER A 235 0.66 -9.15 -10.81
N PHE A 236 -0.18 -10.16 -11.00
CA PHE A 236 -0.72 -10.96 -9.91
C PHE A 236 0.39 -11.66 -9.14
N ALA A 237 1.29 -12.38 -9.84
CA ALA A 237 2.30 -13.20 -9.22
C ALA A 237 3.38 -12.39 -8.47
N ILE A 238 3.79 -11.22 -9.00
CA ILE A 238 4.79 -10.35 -8.34
C ILE A 238 4.20 -9.64 -7.11
N SER A 239 2.89 -9.52 -7.00
CA SER A 239 2.23 -8.94 -5.83
C SER A 239 2.24 -9.90 -4.62
N ILE A 240 2.49 -11.20 -4.83
CA ILE A 240 2.70 -12.15 -3.73
C ILE A 240 3.94 -11.79 -2.90
N PRO A 241 5.15 -11.63 -3.47
CA PRO A 241 6.31 -11.13 -2.73
C PRO A 241 6.07 -9.77 -2.07
N LEU A 242 5.33 -8.86 -2.70
CA LEU A 242 5.08 -7.52 -2.15
C LEU A 242 4.46 -7.56 -0.74
N ALA A 243 3.60 -8.53 -0.45
CA ALA A 243 2.99 -8.70 0.87
C ALA A 243 4.04 -8.88 1.97
N PHE A 244 5.13 -9.61 1.70
CA PHE A 244 6.24 -9.80 2.63
C PHE A 244 6.88 -8.49 3.06
N TYR A 245 7.04 -7.55 2.12
CA TYR A 245 7.61 -6.25 2.42
C TYR A 245 6.74 -5.47 3.40
N TYR A 246 5.46 -5.32 3.11
CA TYR A 246 4.58 -4.52 3.96
C TYR A 246 4.37 -5.11 5.35
N ALA A 247 4.30 -6.44 5.46
CA ALA A 247 3.97 -7.08 6.72
C ALA A 247 5.18 -7.28 7.64
N ARG A 248 6.40 -7.47 7.10
CA ARG A 248 7.53 -7.94 7.90
C ARG A 248 8.81 -7.11 7.80
N THR A 249 8.88 -6.09 6.90
CA THR A 249 10.12 -5.31 6.78
C THR A 249 10.38 -4.46 8.01
N ASN A 250 9.34 -3.87 8.61
CA ASN A 250 9.54 -3.00 9.77
C ASN A 250 10.13 -3.76 10.97
N ASP A 251 9.58 -4.91 11.32
CA ASP A 251 10.09 -5.74 12.43
C ASP A 251 11.47 -6.32 12.09
N PHE A 252 11.72 -6.72 10.84
CA PHE A 252 13.04 -7.13 10.39
C PHE A 252 14.09 -6.03 10.59
N ILE A 253 13.86 -4.83 10.05
CA ILE A 253 14.85 -3.75 10.17
C ILE A 253 14.95 -3.19 11.59
N ALA A 254 13.88 -3.31 12.40
CA ALA A 254 13.92 -3.00 13.82
C ALA A 254 14.91 -3.94 14.54
N ALA A 255 14.84 -5.24 14.29
CA ALA A 255 15.70 -6.22 14.92
C ALA A 255 17.16 -6.12 14.48
N VAL A 256 17.42 -5.93 13.15
CA VAL A 256 18.79 -6.05 12.62
C VAL A 256 19.58 -4.75 12.54
N ALA A 257 18.91 -3.57 12.57
CA ALA A 257 19.60 -2.31 12.28
C ALA A 257 19.13 -1.08 13.08
N PHE A 258 17.82 -0.84 13.21
CA PHE A 258 17.31 0.48 13.59
C PHE A 258 16.50 0.53 14.89
N GLY A 259 16.23 -0.61 15.52
CA GLY A 259 15.45 -0.66 16.76
C GLY A 259 14.11 0.08 16.63
N GLU A 260 13.80 0.89 17.61
CA GLU A 260 12.58 1.69 17.70
C GLU A 260 12.42 2.72 16.59
N GLN A 261 13.50 3.05 15.89
CA GLN A 261 13.51 4.06 14.83
C GLN A 261 13.08 3.49 13.47
N SER A 262 12.86 2.17 13.38
CA SER A 262 12.55 1.49 12.12
C SER A 262 11.40 2.11 11.32
N PRO A 263 10.28 2.62 11.90
CA PRO A 263 9.22 3.26 11.10
C PRO A 263 9.71 4.53 10.40
N SER A 264 10.66 5.25 11.00
CA SER A 264 11.28 6.40 10.35
C SER A 264 12.16 6.00 9.16
N PHE A 265 12.91 4.92 9.29
CA PHE A 265 13.74 4.42 8.19
C PHE A 265 12.92 3.77 7.07
N MET A 266 11.75 3.22 7.36
CA MET A 266 10.80 2.80 6.33
C MET A 266 10.39 3.94 5.39
N ALA A 267 10.36 5.20 5.87
CA ALA A 267 10.05 6.38 5.06
C ALA A 267 11.07 6.62 3.91
N ILE A 268 12.29 6.05 3.97
CA ILE A 268 13.26 6.09 2.86
C ILE A 268 12.63 5.47 1.60
N GLY A 269 11.82 4.43 1.76
CA GLY A 269 11.09 3.82 0.65
C GLY A 269 10.14 4.80 -0.05
N GLN A 270 9.35 5.56 0.71
CA GLN A 270 8.42 6.56 0.17
C GLN A 270 9.14 7.77 -0.42
N ILE A 271 10.25 8.20 0.19
CA ILE A 271 11.10 9.26 -0.38
C ILE A 271 11.67 8.81 -1.73
N SER A 272 12.14 7.58 -1.80
CA SER A 272 12.62 6.96 -3.05
C SER A 272 11.51 6.90 -4.11
N GLU A 273 10.28 6.52 -3.74
CA GLU A 273 9.11 6.51 -4.61
C GLU A 273 8.86 7.89 -5.24
N VAL A 274 8.87 8.96 -4.43
CA VAL A 274 8.69 10.32 -4.97
C VAL A 274 9.76 10.66 -6.01
N LEU A 275 11.02 10.30 -5.77
CA LEU A 275 12.12 10.58 -6.68
C LEU A 275 12.00 9.79 -8.00
N PHE A 276 11.71 8.49 -7.93
CA PHE A 276 11.58 7.64 -9.11
C PHE A 276 10.30 7.92 -9.89
N MET A 277 9.22 8.30 -9.23
CA MET A 277 7.98 8.75 -9.89
C MET A 277 8.23 9.97 -10.79
N LEU A 278 9.00 10.96 -10.32
CA LEU A 278 9.40 12.11 -11.13
C LEU A 278 10.31 11.72 -12.31
N ALA A 279 11.04 10.63 -12.18
CA ALA A 279 11.95 10.14 -13.20
C ALA A 279 11.30 9.18 -14.22
N ILE A 280 10.05 8.73 -14.00
CA ILE A 280 9.33 7.80 -14.90
C ILE A 280 9.38 8.26 -16.37
N PRO A 281 9.06 9.51 -16.74
CA PRO A 281 9.06 9.91 -18.16
C PRO A 281 10.41 9.70 -18.82
N LEU A 282 11.50 10.03 -18.12
CA LEU A 282 12.87 9.87 -18.60
C LEU A 282 13.24 8.41 -18.87
N PHE A 283 12.89 7.52 -17.92
CA PHE A 283 13.20 6.11 -18.05
C PHE A 283 12.27 5.41 -19.04
N LEU A 284 11.00 5.77 -19.07
CA LEU A 284 10.01 5.20 -19.98
C LEU A 284 10.37 5.49 -21.44
N ALA A 285 10.81 6.72 -21.75
CA ALA A 285 11.25 7.10 -23.08
C ALA A 285 12.50 6.31 -23.54
N ARG A 286 13.39 5.92 -22.62
CA ARG A 286 14.63 5.20 -22.95
C ARG A 286 14.51 3.69 -22.93
N LEU A 287 13.77 3.16 -21.99
CA LEU A 287 13.67 1.72 -21.73
C LEU A 287 12.41 1.09 -22.33
N GLY A 288 11.34 1.88 -22.49
CA GLY A 288 10.03 1.38 -22.85
C GLY A 288 9.39 0.53 -21.73
N VAL A 289 8.13 0.16 -21.94
CA VAL A 289 7.30 -0.51 -20.92
C VAL A 289 7.91 -1.84 -20.47
N LYS A 290 8.35 -2.69 -21.41
CA LYS A 290 8.89 -4.02 -21.09
C LYS A 290 10.04 -3.96 -20.09
N TRP A 291 11.03 -3.12 -20.38
CA TRP A 291 12.23 -3.05 -19.54
C TRP A 291 11.97 -2.34 -18.22
N MET A 292 11.07 -1.34 -18.21
CA MET A 292 10.65 -0.69 -16.97
C MET A 292 10.03 -1.72 -16.00
N LEU A 293 9.04 -2.49 -16.47
CA LEU A 293 8.40 -3.53 -15.68
C LEU A 293 9.41 -4.58 -15.19
N LEU A 294 10.31 -5.03 -16.07
CA LEU A 294 11.34 -6.02 -15.73
C LEU A 294 12.31 -5.50 -14.67
N VAL A 295 12.79 -4.27 -14.80
CA VAL A 295 13.68 -3.64 -13.80
C VAL A 295 12.99 -3.53 -12.46
N GLY A 296 11.70 -3.17 -12.42
CA GLY A 296 10.89 -3.19 -11.20
C GLY A 296 10.84 -4.57 -10.55
N MET A 297 10.60 -5.64 -11.33
CA MET A 297 10.60 -7.03 -10.83
C MET A 297 11.98 -7.45 -10.30
N LEU A 298 13.05 -7.12 -11.02
CA LEU A 298 14.42 -7.44 -10.60
C LEU A 298 14.83 -6.64 -9.35
N ALA A 299 14.32 -5.42 -9.16
CA ALA A 299 14.54 -4.65 -7.95
C ALA A 299 13.90 -5.33 -6.73
N TRP A 300 12.72 -5.98 -6.85
CA TRP A 300 12.17 -6.84 -5.78
C TRP A 300 13.08 -8.03 -5.48
N THR A 301 13.52 -8.74 -6.51
CA THR A 301 14.48 -9.84 -6.34
C THR A 301 15.71 -9.38 -5.56
N THR A 302 16.34 -8.30 -6.01
CA THR A 302 17.53 -7.73 -5.37
C THR A 302 17.28 -7.35 -3.92
N ARG A 303 16.18 -6.65 -3.63
CA ARG A 303 15.79 -6.26 -2.27
C ARG A 303 15.74 -7.46 -1.32
N TYR A 304 15.01 -8.50 -1.69
CA TYR A 304 14.83 -9.66 -0.81
C TYR A 304 16.11 -10.46 -0.65
N LEU A 305 16.93 -10.54 -1.70
CA LEU A 305 18.27 -11.15 -1.58
C LEU A 305 19.19 -10.33 -0.67
N LEU A 306 19.12 -8.98 -0.71
CA LEU A 306 19.88 -8.14 0.22
C LEU A 306 19.44 -8.37 1.66
N PHE A 307 18.14 -8.43 1.93
CA PHE A 307 17.61 -8.70 3.28
C PHE A 307 17.97 -10.10 3.78
N GLY A 308 17.89 -11.11 2.91
CA GLY A 308 18.13 -12.50 3.29
C GLY A 308 19.61 -12.86 3.43
N LEU A 309 20.45 -12.36 2.53
CA LEU A 309 21.87 -12.76 2.48
C LEU A 309 22.78 -11.84 3.29
N PHE A 310 22.36 -10.59 3.54
CA PHE A 310 23.19 -9.59 4.21
C PHE A 310 22.44 -8.85 5.34
N PRO A 311 21.72 -9.57 6.24
CA PRO A 311 20.91 -8.92 7.28
C PRO A 311 21.74 -8.07 8.25
N SER A 312 23.02 -8.40 8.45
CA SER A 312 23.94 -7.68 9.36
C SER A 312 24.54 -6.42 8.73
N SER A 313 24.32 -6.16 7.43
CA SER A 313 24.84 -4.97 6.75
C SER A 313 23.80 -3.86 6.68
N THR A 314 23.85 -2.92 7.61
CA THR A 314 22.94 -1.77 7.64
C THR A 314 22.86 -1.03 6.29
N ALA A 315 23.98 -0.86 5.60
CA ALA A 315 24.02 -0.19 4.29
C ALA A 315 23.24 -0.96 3.22
N LEU A 316 23.34 -2.29 3.19
CA LEU A 316 22.61 -3.13 2.23
C LEU A 316 21.14 -3.25 2.60
N VAL A 317 20.81 -3.23 3.89
CA VAL A 317 19.42 -3.14 4.36
C VAL A 317 18.79 -1.81 3.93
N VAL A 318 19.48 -0.67 4.13
CA VAL A 318 19.02 0.65 3.65
C VAL A 318 18.85 0.67 2.14
N LEU A 319 19.79 0.10 1.38
CA LEU A 319 19.66 -0.03 -0.06
C LEU A 319 18.41 -0.84 -0.44
N GLY A 320 18.14 -1.94 0.27
CA GLY A 320 16.93 -2.74 0.07
C GLY A 320 15.64 -1.93 0.31
N ILE A 321 15.62 -1.06 1.31
CA ILE A 321 14.49 -0.13 1.54
C ILE A 321 14.40 0.88 0.40
N ALA A 322 15.51 1.50 0.02
CA ALA A 322 15.57 2.53 -1.03
C ALA A 322 15.17 2.00 -2.43
N LEU A 323 15.34 0.71 -2.69
CA LEU A 323 14.83 0.09 -3.92
C LEU A 323 13.29 0.15 -4.06
N HIS A 324 12.56 0.61 -3.02
CA HIS A 324 11.10 0.66 -3.05
C HIS A 324 10.55 1.52 -4.19
N GLY A 325 11.14 2.68 -4.46
CA GLY A 325 10.72 3.53 -5.56
C GLY A 325 10.85 2.83 -6.91
N ILE A 326 11.99 2.16 -7.16
CA ILE A 326 12.17 1.38 -8.41
C ILE A 326 11.18 0.24 -8.49
N CYS A 327 11.02 -0.55 -7.42
CA CYS A 327 10.07 -1.66 -7.40
C CYS A 327 8.65 -1.19 -7.70
N TYR A 328 8.22 -0.12 -7.03
CA TYR A 328 6.84 0.35 -7.05
C TYR A 328 6.53 1.12 -8.33
N ASP A 329 7.32 2.13 -8.64
CA ASP A 329 7.03 3.04 -9.75
C ASP A 329 7.28 2.39 -11.11
N PHE A 330 8.41 1.68 -11.26
CA PHE A 330 8.71 1.03 -12.53
C PHE A 330 7.81 -0.15 -12.83
N PHE A 331 7.18 -0.73 -11.80
CA PHE A 331 6.22 -1.80 -12.03
C PHE A 331 4.76 -1.30 -11.98
N PHE A 332 4.29 -0.78 -10.84
CA PHE A 332 2.87 -0.46 -10.69
C PHE A 332 2.45 0.78 -11.49
N VAL A 333 3.20 1.87 -11.42
CA VAL A 333 2.84 3.09 -12.16
C VAL A 333 2.99 2.85 -13.67
N THR A 334 4.08 2.22 -14.10
CA THR A 334 4.23 1.84 -15.52
C THR A 334 3.17 0.83 -15.96
N GLY A 335 2.79 -0.12 -15.09
CA GLY A 335 1.72 -1.06 -15.33
C GLY A 335 0.35 -0.38 -15.53
N GLN A 336 0.03 0.62 -14.72
CA GLN A 336 -1.18 1.43 -14.87
C GLN A 336 -1.17 2.20 -16.22
N LEU A 337 -0.04 2.78 -16.60
CA LEU A 337 0.12 3.43 -17.90
C LEU A 337 -0.05 2.45 -19.06
N TYR A 338 0.51 1.24 -18.95
CA TYR A 338 0.32 0.17 -19.94
C TYR A 338 -1.15 -0.23 -20.07
N VAL A 339 -1.83 -0.46 -18.94
CA VAL A 339 -3.27 -0.81 -18.92
C VAL A 339 -4.11 0.28 -19.58
N ASP A 340 -3.86 1.55 -19.28
CA ASP A 340 -4.60 2.69 -19.85
C ASP A 340 -4.47 2.76 -21.37
N LYS A 341 -3.25 2.53 -21.89
CA LYS A 341 -3.00 2.53 -23.34
C LYS A 341 -3.57 1.31 -24.05
N LYS A 342 -3.48 0.14 -23.40
CA LYS A 342 -3.90 -1.12 -24.00
C LYS A 342 -5.41 -1.29 -24.04
N ALA A 343 -6.11 -0.78 -23.04
CA ALA A 343 -7.55 -0.89 -22.92
C ALA A 343 -8.27 0.09 -23.88
N PRO A 344 -9.29 -0.37 -24.62
CA PRO A 344 -10.19 0.52 -25.35
C PRO A 344 -10.79 1.58 -24.43
N LYS A 345 -11.05 2.78 -24.94
CA LYS A 345 -11.53 3.94 -24.14
C LYS A 345 -12.69 3.60 -23.19
N HIS A 346 -13.66 2.80 -23.65
CA HIS A 346 -14.83 2.42 -22.84
C HIS A 346 -14.54 1.35 -21.77
N LEU A 347 -13.36 0.72 -21.79
CA LEU A 347 -12.94 -0.29 -20.81
C LEU A 347 -11.81 0.17 -19.90
N ARG A 348 -11.25 1.36 -20.05
CA ARG A 348 -10.07 1.83 -19.30
C ARG A 348 -10.28 1.75 -17.79
N ALA A 349 -11.37 2.33 -17.30
CA ALA A 349 -11.68 2.30 -15.86
C ALA A 349 -11.84 0.86 -15.33
N SER A 350 -12.54 -0.01 -16.10
CA SER A 350 -12.69 -1.41 -15.77
C SER A 350 -11.36 -2.17 -15.77
N ALA A 351 -10.47 -1.88 -16.71
CA ALA A 351 -9.14 -2.48 -16.80
C ALA A 351 -8.22 -2.05 -15.66
N GLN A 352 -8.27 -0.78 -15.23
CA GLN A 352 -7.56 -0.30 -14.04
C GLN A 352 -8.10 -0.95 -12.76
N GLY A 353 -9.42 -1.06 -12.64
CA GLY A 353 -10.06 -1.78 -11.53
C GLY A 353 -9.63 -3.25 -11.48
N PHE A 354 -9.60 -3.92 -12.63
CA PHE A 354 -9.14 -5.31 -12.75
C PHE A 354 -7.65 -5.46 -12.39
N PHE A 355 -6.80 -4.55 -12.83
CA PHE A 355 -5.38 -4.54 -12.45
C PHE A 355 -5.20 -4.42 -10.93
N ASN A 356 -5.92 -3.52 -10.27
CA ASN A 356 -5.89 -3.38 -8.82
C ASN A 356 -6.45 -4.61 -8.10
N LEU A 357 -7.51 -5.21 -8.63
CA LEU A 357 -8.08 -6.45 -8.10
C LEU A 357 -7.08 -7.60 -8.16
N LEU A 358 -6.34 -7.74 -9.26
CA LEU A 358 -5.31 -8.76 -9.40
C LEU A 358 -4.11 -8.53 -8.47
N THR A 359 -3.66 -7.28 -8.35
CA THR A 359 -2.43 -6.93 -7.62
C THR A 359 -2.68 -6.77 -6.12
N TYR A 360 -3.26 -5.64 -5.72
CA TYR A 360 -3.52 -5.32 -4.29
C TYR A 360 -4.63 -6.17 -3.67
N GLY A 361 -5.57 -6.66 -4.48
CA GLY A 361 -6.57 -7.60 -4.04
C GLY A 361 -6.00 -9.02 -3.94
N ALA A 362 -6.12 -9.80 -5.02
CA ALA A 362 -5.85 -11.24 -4.99
C ALA A 362 -4.37 -11.59 -4.76
N GLY A 363 -3.44 -10.90 -5.42
CA GLY A 363 -2.00 -11.20 -5.33
C GLY A 363 -1.47 -10.99 -3.92
N MET A 364 -1.69 -9.82 -3.34
CA MET A 364 -1.27 -9.55 -1.97
C MET A 364 -2.04 -10.36 -0.93
N LEU A 365 -3.32 -10.66 -1.16
CA LEU A 365 -4.09 -11.54 -0.28
C LEU A 365 -3.44 -12.90 -0.14
N ILE A 366 -3.12 -13.54 -1.27
CA ILE A 366 -2.40 -14.81 -1.29
C ILE A 366 -1.01 -14.64 -0.66
N GLY A 367 -0.32 -13.55 -0.98
CA GLY A 367 0.98 -13.23 -0.42
C GLY A 367 0.99 -13.17 1.10
N ASN A 368 -0.03 -12.57 1.71
CA ASN A 368 -0.17 -12.48 3.16
C ASN A 368 -0.40 -13.86 3.81
N TYR A 369 -1.18 -14.74 3.21
CA TYR A 369 -1.32 -16.12 3.70
C TYR A 369 -0.04 -16.93 3.49
N VAL A 370 0.63 -16.76 2.34
CA VAL A 370 1.90 -17.45 2.04
C VAL A 370 2.99 -17.01 3.01
N LEU A 371 3.12 -15.72 3.32
CA LEU A 371 4.13 -15.24 4.28
C LEU A 371 3.89 -15.80 5.69
N GLY A 372 2.64 -15.87 6.13
CA GLY A 372 2.29 -16.43 7.42
C GLY A 372 2.65 -17.92 7.51
N TRP A 373 2.12 -18.71 6.57
CA TRP A 373 2.44 -20.13 6.46
C TRP A 373 3.95 -20.40 6.37
N TRP A 374 4.68 -19.62 5.56
CA TRP A 374 6.11 -19.78 5.39
C TRP A 374 6.89 -19.44 6.67
N GLY A 375 6.52 -18.34 7.34
CA GLY A 375 7.12 -17.94 8.61
C GLY A 375 6.97 -19.03 9.69
N ASP A 376 5.78 -19.61 9.83
CA ASP A 376 5.54 -20.71 10.78
C ASP A 376 6.29 -21.99 10.35
N ARG A 377 6.32 -22.29 9.05
CA ARG A 377 7.01 -23.47 8.50
C ARG A 377 8.50 -23.49 8.79
N ILE A 378 9.14 -22.31 8.82
CA ILE A 378 10.56 -22.16 9.14
C ILE A 378 10.79 -21.79 10.61
N SER A 379 9.76 -21.75 11.43
CA SER A 379 9.80 -21.36 12.85
C SER A 379 10.48 -20.00 13.06
N LEU A 380 10.10 -18.99 12.22
CA LEU A 380 10.67 -17.64 12.31
C LEU A 380 10.27 -16.96 13.61
N ASP A 381 11.24 -16.67 14.48
CA ASP A 381 11.08 -15.71 15.56
C ASP A 381 11.40 -14.30 15.03
N GLY A 382 10.36 -13.57 14.67
CA GLY A 382 10.47 -12.20 14.14
C GLY A 382 10.58 -11.12 15.22
N SER A 383 10.57 -11.50 16.51
CA SER A 383 10.61 -10.56 17.63
C SER A 383 12.05 -10.21 18.05
N THR A 384 13.04 -11.04 17.70
CA THR A 384 14.41 -10.91 18.17
C THR A 384 15.44 -10.79 17.04
N LEU A 385 16.59 -10.18 17.38
CA LEU A 385 17.75 -10.15 16.49
C LEU A 385 18.27 -11.57 16.19
N GLU A 386 18.28 -12.44 17.20
CA GLU A 386 18.74 -13.83 17.04
C GLU A 386 17.85 -14.60 16.08
N GLY A 387 16.52 -14.49 16.24
CA GLY A 387 15.54 -15.12 15.36
C GLY A 387 15.66 -14.64 13.92
N TRP A 388 15.83 -13.33 13.69
CA TRP A 388 16.07 -12.82 12.34
C TRP A 388 17.44 -13.18 11.78
N THR A 389 18.49 -13.21 12.61
CA THR A 389 19.82 -13.65 12.15
C THR A 389 19.81 -15.11 11.71
N ALA A 390 19.07 -15.97 12.40
CA ALA A 390 18.89 -17.38 12.04
C ALA A 390 17.92 -17.59 10.86
N GLY A 391 16.85 -16.81 10.81
CA GLY A 391 15.70 -17.02 9.90
C GLY A 391 15.68 -16.16 8.64
N ALA A 392 16.39 -15.01 8.59
CA ALA A 392 16.29 -14.03 7.50
C ALA A 392 16.58 -14.63 6.13
N GLN A 393 17.61 -15.46 6.01
CA GLN A 393 17.95 -16.10 4.74
C GLN A 393 16.77 -16.93 4.22
N ASN A 394 16.24 -17.81 5.05
CA ASN A 394 15.12 -18.66 4.65
C ASN A 394 13.85 -17.85 4.35
N PHE A 395 13.58 -16.82 5.15
CA PHE A 395 12.37 -16.02 5.01
C PHE A 395 12.41 -15.14 3.77
N TRP A 396 13.49 -14.38 3.54
CA TRP A 396 13.55 -13.38 2.47
C TRP A 396 13.99 -13.95 1.11
N VAL A 397 14.78 -15.02 1.08
CA VAL A 397 15.23 -15.62 -0.19
C VAL A 397 14.04 -16.22 -0.95
N MET A 398 13.04 -16.77 -0.26
CA MET A 398 11.88 -17.36 -0.90
C MET A 398 11.09 -16.34 -1.77
N PRO A 399 10.63 -15.19 -1.25
CA PRO A 399 9.97 -14.17 -2.08
C PRO A 399 10.92 -13.59 -3.14
N GLY A 400 12.24 -13.54 -2.88
CA GLY A 400 13.25 -13.15 -3.86
C GLY A 400 13.32 -14.09 -5.06
N ILE A 401 13.33 -15.40 -4.80
CA ILE A 401 13.30 -16.41 -5.88
C ILE A 401 11.96 -16.36 -6.63
N LEU A 402 10.84 -16.22 -5.93
CA LEU A 402 9.54 -16.09 -6.59
C LEU A 402 9.52 -14.87 -7.52
N ALA A 403 10.01 -13.72 -7.07
CA ALA A 403 10.11 -12.53 -7.90
C ALA A 403 11.03 -12.75 -9.12
N LEU A 404 12.15 -13.48 -8.95
CA LEU A 404 13.04 -13.83 -10.06
C LEU A 404 12.39 -14.74 -11.08
N ILE A 405 11.64 -15.76 -10.65
CA ILE A 405 10.89 -16.66 -11.54
C ILE A 405 9.85 -15.88 -12.35
N VAL A 406 9.11 -14.96 -11.69
CA VAL A 406 8.14 -14.11 -12.37
C VAL A 406 8.84 -13.19 -13.37
N ALA A 407 9.97 -12.59 -13.02
CA ALA A 407 10.77 -11.74 -13.91
C ALA A 407 11.28 -12.53 -15.14
N ALA A 408 11.78 -13.75 -14.93
CA ALA A 408 12.22 -14.62 -16.03
C ALA A 408 11.06 -15.04 -16.95
N PHE A 409 9.92 -15.39 -16.39
CA PHE A 409 8.69 -15.68 -17.13
C PHE A 409 8.26 -14.50 -17.98
N PHE A 410 8.17 -13.31 -17.36
CA PHE A 410 7.82 -12.07 -18.04
C PHE A 410 8.81 -11.73 -19.14
N PHE A 411 10.11 -11.78 -18.88
CA PHE A 411 11.15 -11.52 -19.85
C PHE A 411 11.04 -12.39 -21.10
N ALA A 412 10.81 -13.70 -20.90
CA ALA A 412 10.73 -14.68 -21.98
C ALA A 412 9.46 -14.54 -22.84
N LEU A 413 8.33 -14.17 -22.25
CA LEU A 413 7.04 -14.27 -22.91
C LEU A 413 6.38 -12.95 -23.29
N PHE A 414 6.72 -11.85 -22.61
CA PHE A 414 6.13 -10.55 -22.89
C PHE A 414 6.88 -9.82 -24.02
N TRP A 415 6.17 -9.58 -25.11
CA TRP A 415 6.69 -8.87 -26.29
C TRP A 415 5.56 -7.99 -26.87
N ASP A 416 5.41 -6.79 -26.33
CA ASP A 416 4.40 -5.86 -26.83
C ASP A 416 5.08 -4.74 -27.63
N LYS A 417 4.65 -4.57 -28.87
CA LYS A 417 5.13 -3.55 -29.80
C LYS A 417 4.52 -2.18 -29.56
N THR A 418 3.54 -2.04 -28.65
CA THR A 418 2.99 -0.73 -28.24
C THR A 418 4.03 0.20 -27.62
N THR A 419 5.22 -0.31 -27.36
CA THR A 419 6.38 0.51 -26.93
C THR A 419 6.96 1.38 -28.03
N ASP A 420 6.80 0.98 -29.31
CA ASP A 420 7.39 1.72 -30.44
C ASP A 420 6.65 3.04 -30.73
N GLU A 421 5.41 3.20 -30.25
CA GLU A 421 4.63 4.44 -30.38
C GLU A 421 5.08 5.56 -29.42
N TYR A 422 5.87 5.26 -28.38
CA TYR A 422 6.45 6.30 -27.53
C TYR A 422 7.58 7.05 -28.22
N GLU A 423 8.33 6.40 -29.14
CA GLU A 423 9.40 7.04 -29.93
C GLU A 423 8.83 8.00 -30.99
N LEU A 424 7.61 7.73 -31.50
CA LEU A 424 7.02 8.54 -32.57
C LEU A 424 6.36 9.85 -32.12
N VAL A 425 6.17 10.07 -30.81
CA VAL A 425 5.57 11.30 -30.27
C VAL A 425 6.63 12.37 -30.05
N GLU A 426 7.88 12.00 -29.73
CA GLU A 426 8.99 12.96 -29.56
C GLU A 426 9.52 13.53 -30.90
N GLU A 427 9.34 12.83 -32.02
CA GLU A 427 9.73 13.38 -33.35
C GLU A 427 8.73 14.41 -33.91
N ARG A 428 7.60 14.69 -33.19
CA ARG A 428 6.55 15.62 -33.65
C ARG A 428 6.36 16.84 -32.76
N VAL A 429 7.21 17.04 -31.75
CA VAL A 429 7.28 18.24 -30.91
C VAL A 429 8.64 18.89 -31.11
#